data_70147905c7b9e4af7f5cafd450680ef3
#
_entry.id   70147905c7b9e4af7f5cafd450680ef3
#
_cell.length_a   1.000
_cell.length_b   1.000
_cell.length_c   1.000
_cell.angle_alpha   90.00
_cell.angle_beta   90.00
_cell.angle_gamma   90.00
#
_symmetry.space_group_name_H-M   'P 1'
#
loop_
_entity.id
_entity.type
_entity.pdbx_description
1 polymer ?
#
loop_
_entity_poly.entity_id
_entity_poly.type
_entity_poly.pdbx_seq_one_letter_code
_entity_poly.pdbx_strand_id
1 'polypeptide(L)'
;MFPKVFVTLGKVKKSCQNYIIFLTYKTRVLFPQRIDEDIAENDPVRILNHIVEHLDLTHVKNLYREKGRSPYHPKMMLKVILYAYMNNIYSCRKIERLLRRDIHFIWLAGFSKPDFITINRFRNRLKDEINHIFTQVVLMLCEYGMISLDVEYIDGTKIESKANKYTFVWRKTTEKNREKLLKKISALLEQIDENIAGESLLPENEADITPEMLSALSERLNRSLASVPEPAGKESKAVLREKKKQIKELEKHKDKLEEYNRKLVTLGKRNSYSKTDKDAAFMHMKEDAMRNGQTKPGYNLQASTENQFITDFAFYPNPTDTLTMPYFLASFKERYGHFASTIIADSGYGSEENYRYMEEHDMEAYVKYNRFHIEHRMHYTPNPFSAEGMFYNKEKDFYVCPMGQHMERIGTRHGKSDSGYIMWSPHVTGQGTVPDVLYAGNALGPRETVL
;
A
#
# COMPACT_ATOMS: atom_id res chain seq x y z
N MET A 1 -20.00 57.10 -2.58
CA MET A 1 -18.97 57.96 -3.14
C MET A 1 -17.66 57.21 -3.15
N PHE A 2 -17.28 56.61 -4.28
CA PHE A 2 -16.05 55.78 -4.39
C PHE A 2 -14.95 56.58 -5.10
N PRO A 3 -13.69 56.51 -4.67
CA PRO A 3 -12.62 57.33 -5.23
C PRO A 3 -12.26 56.89 -6.66
N LYS A 4 -12.03 57.85 -7.54
CA LYS A 4 -11.52 57.68 -8.91
C LYS A 4 -10.05 57.32 -8.79
N VAL A 5 -9.68 56.11 -9.26
CA VAL A 5 -8.27 55.70 -9.44
C VAL A 5 -7.81 56.16 -10.81
N PHE A 6 -6.87 57.08 -10.87
CA PHE A 6 -6.17 57.48 -12.09
C PHE A 6 -4.95 56.61 -12.26
N VAL A 7 -4.90 55.81 -13.34
CA VAL A 7 -3.69 55.16 -13.77
C VAL A 7 -3.01 55.99 -14.85
N THR A 8 -1.87 56.56 -14.51
CA THR A 8 -1.05 57.32 -15.46
C THR A 8 -0.08 56.36 -16.16
N LEU A 9 -0.31 56.03 -17.43
CA LEU A 9 0.64 55.30 -18.27
C LEU A 9 1.73 56.22 -18.76
N GLY A 10 2.99 55.86 -18.50
CA GLY A 10 4.16 56.63 -18.81
C GLY A 10 4.36 56.90 -20.32
N LYS A 11 5.06 58.00 -20.62
CA LYS A 11 5.35 58.60 -21.92
C LYS A 11 5.75 57.60 -23.01
N VAL A 12 4.86 57.35 -23.98
CA VAL A 12 5.20 56.83 -25.31
C VAL A 12 5.27 58.01 -26.28
N LYS A 13 6.30 57.99 -27.13
CA LYS A 13 6.71 59.07 -28.04
C LYS A 13 5.58 59.64 -28.88
N LYS A 14 5.65 60.95 -29.08
CA LYS A 14 4.82 61.85 -29.90
C LYS A 14 4.30 61.18 -31.17
N SER A 15 3.06 60.80 -31.23
CA SER A 15 2.10 60.92 -32.33
C SER A 15 0.80 60.12 -32.11
N CYS A 16 0.49 59.70 -30.90
CA CYS A 16 -0.82 59.10 -30.61
C CYS A 16 -1.62 60.06 -29.74
N GLN A 17 -2.79 60.47 -30.24
CA GLN A 17 -3.78 61.22 -29.48
C GLN A 17 -4.08 60.49 -28.17
N ASN A 18 -4.08 61.20 -27.05
CA ASN A 18 -4.40 60.68 -25.73
C ASN A 18 -5.86 60.21 -25.70
N TYR A 19 -6.07 58.92 -25.91
CA TYR A 19 -7.37 58.32 -25.62
C TYR A 19 -7.44 58.01 -24.10
N ILE A 20 -8.23 58.81 -23.41
CA ILE A 20 -8.62 58.47 -22.01
C ILE A 20 -9.68 57.39 -22.08
N ILE A 21 -9.29 56.15 -21.81
CA ILE A 21 -10.24 55.05 -21.70
C ILE A 21 -10.92 55.14 -20.31
N PHE A 22 -12.15 55.62 -20.31
CA PHE A 22 -13.01 55.48 -19.12
C PHE A 22 -13.50 54.03 -19.01
N LEU A 23 -12.91 53.24 -18.15
CA LEU A 23 -13.45 51.98 -17.76
C LEU A 23 -14.72 52.21 -16.89
N THR A 24 -15.88 52.24 -17.54
CA THR A 24 -17.15 52.24 -16.86
C THR A 24 -17.48 50.80 -16.45
N TYR A 25 -17.65 50.56 -15.16
CA TYR A 25 -18.03 49.26 -14.57
C TYR A 25 -19.42 48.71 -15.01
N LYS A 26 -20.07 49.33 -15.99
CA LYS A 26 -21.38 48.97 -16.52
C LYS A 26 -21.35 48.95 -18.05
N THR A 27 -20.44 48.24 -18.67
CA THR A 27 -20.59 47.88 -20.07
C THR A 27 -21.62 46.75 -20.17
N ARG A 28 -22.83 47.04 -20.61
CA ARG A 28 -23.76 46.01 -21.09
C ARG A 28 -23.25 45.56 -22.46
N VAL A 29 -22.64 44.37 -22.49
CA VAL A 29 -22.27 43.76 -23.75
C VAL A 29 -23.58 43.27 -24.38
N LEU A 30 -23.88 43.74 -25.58
CA LEU A 30 -25.12 43.38 -26.30
C LEU A 30 -25.14 41.91 -26.70
N PHE A 31 -23.96 41.34 -26.97
CA PHE A 31 -23.75 39.92 -27.21
C PHE A 31 -22.70 39.42 -26.21
N PRO A 32 -23.04 38.45 -25.34
CA PRO A 32 -22.08 37.90 -24.39
C PRO A 32 -20.94 37.22 -25.19
N GLN A 33 -19.71 37.65 -24.94
CA GLN A 33 -18.53 36.97 -25.46
C GLN A 33 -18.49 35.52 -24.98
N ARG A 34 -18.11 34.60 -25.85
CA ARG A 34 -17.98 33.19 -25.47
C ARG A 34 -16.69 33.04 -24.69
N ILE A 35 -16.77 32.39 -23.49
CA ILE A 35 -15.60 32.17 -22.63
C ILE A 35 -14.52 31.34 -23.33
N ASP A 36 -14.90 30.45 -24.21
CA ASP A 36 -13.96 29.61 -24.97
C ASP A 36 -13.05 30.43 -25.92
N GLU A 37 -13.44 31.65 -26.32
CA GLU A 37 -12.61 32.54 -27.10
C GLU A 37 -11.46 33.17 -26.29
N ASP A 38 -11.64 33.28 -24.96
CA ASP A 38 -10.62 33.79 -24.04
C ASP A 38 -9.62 32.71 -23.59
N ILE A 39 -9.84 31.43 -23.94
CA ILE A 39 -8.96 30.32 -23.63
C ILE A 39 -8.13 29.98 -24.87
N ALA A 40 -6.80 29.99 -24.73
CA ALA A 40 -5.89 29.67 -25.83
C ALA A 40 -6.18 28.27 -26.42
N GLU A 41 -5.95 28.14 -27.74
CA GLU A 41 -6.22 26.86 -28.43
C GLU A 41 -5.34 25.69 -27.90
N ASN A 42 -4.10 26.00 -27.50
CA ASN A 42 -3.13 25.04 -26.95
C ASN A 42 -3.17 24.95 -25.42
N ASP A 43 -4.20 25.50 -24.75
CA ASP A 43 -4.29 25.42 -23.31
C ASP A 43 -4.56 23.97 -22.85
N PRO A 44 -3.82 23.45 -21.82
CA PRO A 44 -4.01 22.10 -21.30
C PRO A 44 -5.44 21.77 -20.85
N VAL A 45 -6.24 22.79 -20.51
CA VAL A 45 -7.65 22.62 -20.11
C VAL A 45 -8.49 22.02 -21.25
N ARG A 46 -8.13 22.33 -22.53
CA ARG A 46 -8.83 21.78 -23.69
C ARG A 46 -8.53 20.30 -23.87
N ILE A 47 -7.28 19.89 -23.67
CA ILE A 47 -6.87 18.48 -23.72
C ILE A 47 -7.60 17.71 -22.63
N LEU A 48 -7.62 18.21 -21.40
CA LEU A 48 -8.36 17.60 -20.31
C LEU A 48 -9.86 17.47 -20.62
N ASN A 49 -10.45 18.53 -21.16
CA ASN A 49 -11.86 18.49 -21.57
C ASN A 49 -12.11 17.40 -22.60
N HIS A 50 -11.27 17.31 -23.63
CA HIS A 50 -11.36 16.29 -24.67
C HIS A 50 -11.26 14.87 -24.09
N ILE A 51 -10.24 14.59 -23.28
CA ILE A 51 -10.07 13.28 -22.63
C ILE A 51 -11.33 12.89 -21.85
N VAL A 52 -11.81 13.76 -20.96
CA VAL A 52 -12.94 13.43 -20.09
C VAL A 52 -14.26 13.28 -20.89
N GLU A 53 -14.42 13.97 -22.01
CA GLU A 53 -15.60 13.77 -22.88
C GLU A 53 -15.64 12.38 -23.51
N HIS A 54 -14.49 11.76 -23.77
CA HIS A 54 -14.41 10.42 -24.37
C HIS A 54 -14.47 9.29 -23.34
N LEU A 55 -14.35 9.59 -22.01
CA LEU A 55 -14.49 8.58 -20.98
C LEU A 55 -15.93 8.05 -20.87
N ASP A 56 -16.05 6.74 -20.70
CA ASP A 56 -17.29 6.13 -20.25
C ASP A 56 -17.42 6.23 -18.72
N LEU A 57 -18.38 7.02 -18.28
CA LEU A 57 -18.69 7.21 -16.86
C LEU A 57 -20.07 6.62 -16.50
N THR A 58 -20.53 5.62 -17.23
CA THR A 58 -21.85 4.97 -16.99
C THR A 58 -21.91 4.40 -15.57
N HIS A 59 -20.85 3.75 -15.10
CA HIS A 59 -20.76 3.25 -13.72
C HIS A 59 -20.90 4.37 -12.69
N VAL A 60 -20.25 5.51 -12.92
CA VAL A 60 -20.35 6.68 -12.03
C VAL A 60 -21.77 7.24 -12.01
N LYS A 61 -22.47 7.24 -13.15
CA LYS A 61 -23.88 7.67 -13.21
C LYS A 61 -24.77 6.77 -12.37
N ASN A 62 -24.55 5.47 -12.37
CA ASN A 62 -25.33 4.48 -11.62
C ASN A 62 -25.17 4.63 -10.08
N LEU A 63 -24.12 5.35 -9.62
CA LEU A 63 -23.94 5.67 -8.20
C LEU A 63 -24.89 6.78 -7.69
N TYR A 64 -25.63 7.44 -8.59
CA TYR A 64 -26.60 8.46 -8.23
C TYR A 64 -27.98 7.88 -8.03
N ARG A 65 -28.69 8.37 -7.00
CA ARG A 65 -30.07 7.98 -6.75
C ARG A 65 -31.00 8.66 -7.75
N GLU A 66 -32.00 7.94 -8.22
CA GLU A 66 -33.02 8.49 -9.13
C GLU A 66 -33.93 9.55 -8.47
N LYS A 67 -34.09 9.47 -7.14
CA LYS A 67 -34.95 10.40 -6.37
C LYS A 67 -34.12 11.46 -5.67
N GLY A 68 -34.57 12.72 -5.74
CA GLY A 68 -33.97 13.86 -5.07
C GLY A 68 -33.68 15.04 -6.01
N ARG A 69 -32.85 15.99 -5.55
CA ARG A 69 -32.36 17.10 -6.37
C ARG A 69 -31.49 16.56 -7.50
N SER A 70 -31.70 17.07 -8.71
CA SER A 70 -30.89 16.70 -9.88
C SER A 70 -29.40 16.88 -9.59
N PRO A 71 -28.60 15.82 -9.76
CA PRO A 71 -27.15 15.87 -9.52
C PRO A 71 -26.46 16.67 -10.64
N TYR A 72 -25.26 17.20 -10.31
CA TYR A 72 -24.38 17.72 -11.34
C TYR A 72 -23.86 16.59 -12.24
N HIS A 73 -23.63 16.91 -13.50
CA HIS A 73 -23.18 15.92 -14.48
C HIS A 73 -21.79 15.35 -14.08
N PRO A 74 -21.59 14.02 -14.05
CA PRO A 74 -20.35 13.40 -13.59
C PRO A 74 -19.12 13.84 -14.37
N LYS A 75 -19.18 13.97 -15.70
CA LYS A 75 -18.07 14.43 -16.52
C LYS A 75 -17.65 15.86 -16.13
N MET A 76 -18.61 16.77 -15.92
CA MET A 76 -18.32 18.12 -15.48
C MET A 76 -17.60 18.14 -14.12
N MET A 77 -18.08 17.37 -13.15
CA MET A 77 -17.47 17.28 -11.83
C MET A 77 -16.05 16.68 -11.90
N LEU A 78 -15.85 15.66 -12.74
CA LEU A 78 -14.55 15.04 -12.97
C LEU A 78 -13.57 16.03 -13.59
N LYS A 79 -13.96 16.78 -14.65
CA LYS A 79 -13.13 17.82 -15.27
C LYS A 79 -12.65 18.83 -14.25
N VAL A 80 -13.56 19.34 -13.43
CA VAL A 80 -13.25 20.33 -12.39
C VAL A 80 -12.22 19.82 -11.38
N ILE A 81 -12.39 18.57 -10.94
CA ILE A 81 -11.46 17.96 -9.94
C ILE A 81 -10.10 17.69 -10.57
N LEU A 82 -10.06 17.09 -11.76
CA LEU A 82 -8.80 16.79 -12.43
C LEU A 82 -8.02 18.06 -12.75
N TYR A 83 -8.69 19.09 -13.29
CA TYR A 83 -8.05 20.38 -13.57
C TYR A 83 -7.53 21.07 -12.30
N ALA A 84 -8.27 20.97 -11.20
CA ALA A 84 -7.79 21.45 -9.90
C ALA A 84 -6.51 20.73 -9.47
N TYR A 85 -6.44 19.41 -9.62
CA TYR A 85 -5.26 18.61 -9.25
C TYR A 85 -4.07 18.87 -10.15
N MET A 86 -4.28 19.06 -11.45
CA MET A 86 -3.23 19.52 -12.40
C MET A 86 -2.59 20.85 -11.94
N ASN A 87 -3.37 21.72 -11.29
CA ASN A 87 -2.91 23.01 -10.75
C ASN A 87 -2.54 22.95 -9.27
N ASN A 88 -2.29 21.77 -8.68
CA ASN A 88 -1.97 21.57 -7.26
C ASN A 88 -3.02 22.12 -6.28
N ILE A 89 -4.30 22.08 -6.67
CA ILE A 89 -5.41 22.58 -5.87
C ILE A 89 -6.25 21.42 -5.33
N TYR A 90 -6.00 21.00 -4.11
CA TYR A 90 -6.65 19.84 -3.47
C TYR A 90 -7.82 20.20 -2.55
N SER A 91 -7.97 21.47 -2.18
CA SER A 91 -9.01 21.95 -1.26
C SER A 91 -10.33 22.19 -1.98
N CYS A 92 -11.38 21.43 -1.65
CA CYS A 92 -12.72 21.61 -2.23
C CYS A 92 -13.28 23.03 -2.04
N ARG A 93 -12.97 23.70 -0.92
CA ARG A 93 -13.35 25.11 -0.70
C ARG A 93 -12.62 26.08 -1.63
N LYS A 94 -11.35 25.77 -1.99
CA LYS A 94 -10.60 26.56 -2.96
C LYS A 94 -11.17 26.34 -4.37
N ILE A 95 -11.51 25.10 -4.72
CA ILE A 95 -12.17 24.74 -6.00
C ILE A 95 -13.50 25.50 -6.14
N GLU A 96 -14.37 25.49 -5.12
CA GLU A 96 -15.63 26.25 -5.13
C GLU A 96 -15.41 27.74 -5.40
N ARG A 97 -14.37 28.35 -4.83
CA ARG A 97 -14.05 29.75 -5.10
C ARG A 97 -13.60 30.00 -6.54
N LEU A 98 -12.82 29.06 -7.11
CA LEU A 98 -12.34 29.15 -8.49
C LEU A 98 -13.46 29.01 -9.51
N LEU A 99 -14.45 28.18 -9.26
CA LEU A 99 -15.68 28.07 -10.06
C LEU A 99 -16.46 29.40 -10.21
N ARG A 100 -16.11 30.43 -9.46
CA ARG A 100 -16.73 31.76 -9.50
C ARG A 100 -15.79 32.85 -10.05
N ARG A 101 -14.48 32.57 -10.23
CA ARG A 101 -13.46 33.58 -10.46
C ARG A 101 -12.49 33.26 -11.59
N ASP A 102 -12.31 31.99 -11.91
CA ASP A 102 -11.35 31.50 -12.89
C ASP A 102 -12.08 31.05 -14.14
N ILE A 103 -11.66 31.54 -15.31
CA ILE A 103 -12.34 31.30 -16.58
C ILE A 103 -12.28 29.83 -16.99
N HIS A 104 -11.18 29.12 -16.74
CA HIS A 104 -11.02 27.73 -17.07
C HIS A 104 -11.97 26.85 -16.24
N PHE A 105 -12.08 27.11 -14.92
CA PHE A 105 -13.03 26.42 -14.06
C PHE A 105 -14.49 26.73 -14.44
N ILE A 106 -14.80 27.98 -14.79
CA ILE A 106 -16.14 28.39 -15.23
C ILE A 106 -16.50 27.69 -16.53
N TRP A 107 -15.57 27.63 -17.47
CA TRP A 107 -15.74 26.95 -18.76
C TRP A 107 -15.96 25.45 -18.60
N LEU A 108 -15.09 24.74 -17.86
CA LEU A 108 -15.21 23.31 -17.58
C LEU A 108 -16.53 22.96 -16.86
N ALA A 109 -17.01 23.84 -15.99
CA ALA A 109 -18.23 23.66 -15.22
C ALA A 109 -19.49 24.09 -15.98
N GLY A 110 -19.39 24.67 -17.19
CA GLY A 110 -20.56 25.21 -17.92
C GLY A 110 -21.35 26.16 -17.06
N PHE A 111 -20.69 27.11 -16.40
CA PHE A 111 -21.26 28.07 -15.42
C PHE A 111 -21.90 27.43 -14.17
N SER A 112 -21.85 26.14 -14.00
CA SER A 112 -22.32 25.46 -12.79
C SER A 112 -21.42 25.80 -11.59
N LYS A 113 -22.02 25.90 -10.40
CA LYS A 113 -21.32 26.32 -9.17
C LYS A 113 -21.61 25.33 -8.03
N PRO A 114 -21.11 24.08 -8.12
CA PRO A 114 -21.23 23.14 -7.03
C PRO A 114 -20.52 23.67 -5.79
N ASP A 115 -21.13 23.45 -4.61
CA ASP A 115 -20.53 23.78 -3.34
C ASP A 115 -19.41 22.78 -2.95
N PHE A 116 -18.58 23.15 -1.99
CA PHE A 116 -17.46 22.32 -1.54
C PHE A 116 -17.89 20.97 -0.97
N ILE A 117 -19.09 20.87 -0.39
CA ILE A 117 -19.64 19.61 0.14
C ILE A 117 -19.98 18.66 -1.01
N THR A 118 -20.62 19.19 -2.06
CA THR A 118 -20.96 18.42 -3.28
C THR A 118 -19.69 17.92 -3.98
N ILE A 119 -18.67 18.78 -4.13
CA ILE A 119 -17.37 18.39 -4.71
C ILE A 119 -16.73 17.28 -3.86
N ASN A 120 -16.72 17.40 -2.55
CA ASN A 120 -16.13 16.40 -1.66
C ASN A 120 -16.91 15.06 -1.70
N ARG A 121 -18.23 15.11 -1.74
CA ARG A 121 -19.07 13.90 -1.87
C ARG A 121 -18.83 13.19 -3.19
N PHE A 122 -18.72 13.93 -4.28
CA PHE A 122 -18.40 13.36 -5.59
C PHE A 122 -17.02 12.71 -5.59
N ARG A 123 -15.98 13.40 -5.09
CA ARG A 123 -14.63 12.85 -4.96
C ARG A 123 -14.60 11.53 -4.17
N ASN A 124 -15.36 11.45 -3.08
CA ASN A 124 -15.43 10.23 -2.28
C ASN A 124 -16.15 9.07 -3.01
N ARG A 125 -17.13 9.37 -3.87
CA ARG A 125 -17.80 8.37 -4.70
C ARG A 125 -16.93 7.82 -5.81
N LEU A 126 -16.02 8.64 -6.36
CA LEU A 126 -15.08 8.22 -7.39
C LEU A 126 -14.00 7.26 -6.89
N LYS A 127 -13.87 7.08 -5.57
CA LYS A 127 -12.77 6.31 -4.97
C LYS A 127 -12.63 4.91 -5.59
N ASP A 128 -13.74 4.22 -5.78
CA ASP A 128 -13.76 2.86 -6.28
C ASP A 128 -13.69 2.80 -7.83
N GLU A 129 -13.95 3.92 -8.52
CA GLU A 129 -13.95 4.04 -9.98
C GLU A 129 -12.64 4.59 -10.55
N ILE A 130 -11.71 5.05 -9.71
CA ILE A 130 -10.46 5.67 -10.16
C ILE A 130 -9.65 4.74 -11.05
N ASN A 131 -9.56 3.45 -10.70
CA ASN A 131 -8.83 2.47 -11.48
C ASN A 131 -9.42 2.29 -12.89
N HIS A 132 -10.76 2.24 -12.99
CA HIS A 132 -11.43 2.12 -14.27
C HIS A 132 -11.23 3.36 -15.15
N ILE A 133 -11.36 4.56 -14.57
CA ILE A 133 -11.09 5.82 -15.27
C ILE A 133 -9.64 5.89 -15.75
N PHE A 134 -8.69 5.51 -14.90
CA PHE A 134 -7.28 5.50 -15.23
C PHE A 134 -6.98 4.54 -16.39
N THR A 135 -7.54 3.32 -16.35
CA THR A 135 -7.38 2.33 -17.43
C THR A 135 -7.88 2.89 -18.77
N GLN A 136 -9.05 3.55 -18.80
CA GLN A 136 -9.56 4.17 -20.02
C GLN A 136 -8.62 5.23 -20.57
N VAL A 137 -8.04 6.08 -19.70
CA VAL A 137 -7.08 7.11 -20.13
C VAL A 137 -5.82 6.48 -20.74
N VAL A 138 -5.30 5.41 -20.14
CA VAL A 138 -4.12 4.70 -20.66
C VAL A 138 -4.44 4.03 -22.00
N LEU A 139 -5.59 3.39 -22.15
CA LEU A 139 -6.02 2.80 -23.43
C LEU A 139 -6.18 3.87 -24.53
N MET A 140 -6.67 5.06 -24.19
CA MET A 140 -6.70 6.18 -25.15
C MET A 140 -5.27 6.58 -25.59
N LEU A 141 -4.28 6.56 -24.69
CA LEU A 141 -2.88 6.83 -25.08
C LEU A 141 -2.36 5.76 -26.05
N CYS A 142 -2.76 4.49 -25.86
CA CYS A 142 -2.45 3.42 -26.84
C CYS A 142 -3.10 3.68 -28.20
N GLU A 143 -4.39 4.05 -28.22
CA GLU A 143 -5.11 4.38 -29.46
C GLU A 143 -4.46 5.56 -30.22
N TYR A 144 -3.90 6.52 -29.50
CA TYR A 144 -3.12 7.63 -30.09
C TYR A 144 -1.67 7.25 -30.47
N GLY A 145 -1.25 6.01 -30.23
CA GLY A 145 0.11 5.51 -30.53
C GLY A 145 1.20 6.15 -29.65
N MET A 146 0.85 6.69 -28.49
CA MET A 146 1.80 7.31 -27.57
C MET A 146 2.54 6.28 -26.70
N ILE A 147 1.90 5.14 -26.43
CA ILE A 147 2.42 3.99 -25.67
C ILE A 147 1.96 2.70 -26.33
N SER A 148 2.65 1.59 -26.07
CA SER A 148 2.33 0.27 -26.61
C SER A 148 1.83 -0.71 -25.55
N LEU A 149 2.16 -0.51 -24.29
CA LEU A 149 2.01 -1.46 -23.17
C LEU A 149 2.89 -2.71 -23.30
N ASP A 150 3.93 -2.65 -24.13
CA ASP A 150 4.89 -3.75 -24.31
C ASP A 150 6.07 -3.64 -23.35
N VAL A 151 6.33 -2.45 -22.81
CA VAL A 151 7.47 -2.18 -21.93
C VAL A 151 7.00 -1.52 -20.63
N GLU A 152 7.40 -2.12 -19.51
CA GLU A 152 7.16 -1.53 -18.18
C GLU A 152 8.47 -1.13 -17.51
N TYR A 153 8.62 0.18 -17.25
CA TYR A 153 9.63 0.70 -16.33
C TYR A 153 9.03 0.81 -14.95
N ILE A 154 9.41 -0.09 -14.04
CA ILE A 154 8.83 -0.19 -12.70
C ILE A 154 9.73 0.47 -11.67
N ASP A 155 9.18 1.39 -10.87
CA ASP A 155 9.84 1.98 -9.71
C ASP A 155 8.86 2.11 -8.53
N GLY A 156 9.41 1.97 -7.32
CA GLY A 156 8.67 2.05 -6.08
C GLY A 156 9.03 3.29 -5.26
N THR A 157 8.02 3.97 -4.73
CA THR A 157 8.21 5.06 -3.80
C THR A 157 7.38 4.89 -2.53
N LYS A 158 7.83 5.47 -1.42
CA LYS A 158 7.13 5.36 -0.13
C LYS A 158 6.39 6.65 0.17
N ILE A 159 5.08 6.52 0.40
CA ILE A 159 4.19 7.65 0.72
C ILE A 159 3.85 7.60 2.20
N GLU A 160 4.14 8.69 2.94
CA GLU A 160 3.81 8.82 4.34
C GLU A 160 2.29 8.94 4.55
N SER A 161 1.74 8.11 5.45
CA SER A 161 0.37 8.26 5.94
C SER A 161 0.30 9.35 7.00
N LYS A 162 -0.80 10.10 7.05
CA LYS A 162 -1.10 11.06 8.14
C LYS A 162 -1.45 10.38 9.47
N ALA A 163 -1.18 9.09 9.61
CA ALA A 163 -1.43 8.33 10.82
C ALA A 163 -0.48 8.71 11.96
N ASN A 164 -0.92 8.43 13.19
CA ASN A 164 -0.07 8.65 14.36
C ASN A 164 1.15 7.71 14.33
N LYS A 165 2.34 8.30 14.25
CA LYS A 165 3.61 7.57 14.15
C LYS A 165 4.03 6.81 15.42
N TYR A 166 3.34 6.99 16.53
CA TYR A 166 3.66 6.34 17.81
C TYR A 166 2.72 5.19 18.18
N THR A 167 1.68 4.94 17.40
CA THR A 167 0.66 3.93 17.72
C THR A 167 0.66 2.79 16.70
N PHE A 168 1.57 1.82 16.92
CA PHE A 168 1.68 0.62 16.09
C PHE A 168 1.21 -0.64 16.81
N VAL A 169 0.69 -1.59 16.01
CA VAL A 169 0.47 -2.97 16.41
C VAL A 169 1.47 -3.84 15.67
N TRP A 170 2.28 -4.58 16.43
CA TRP A 170 3.33 -5.45 15.88
C TRP A 170 2.89 -6.91 15.97
N ARG A 171 3.08 -7.69 14.89
CA ARG A 171 2.77 -9.12 14.84
C ARG A 171 3.44 -9.88 15.97
N LYS A 172 4.78 -9.86 16.03
CA LYS A 172 5.57 -10.59 17.03
C LYS A 172 5.14 -10.31 18.47
N THR A 173 4.82 -9.04 18.79
CA THR A 173 4.34 -8.65 20.11
C THR A 173 2.93 -9.18 20.38
N THR A 174 2.06 -9.13 19.38
CA THR A 174 0.66 -9.59 19.49
C THR A 174 0.61 -11.11 19.68
N GLU A 175 1.38 -11.87 18.88
CA GLU A 175 1.50 -13.33 19.00
C GLU A 175 2.06 -13.75 20.36
N LYS A 176 3.17 -13.14 20.80
CA LYS A 176 3.76 -13.41 22.12
C LYS A 176 2.79 -13.10 23.27
N ASN A 177 2.02 -12.02 23.16
CA ASN A 177 1.03 -11.67 24.19
C ASN A 177 -0.18 -12.60 24.15
N ARG A 178 -0.59 -13.07 22.97
CA ARG A 178 -1.63 -14.08 22.79
C ARG A 178 -1.22 -15.42 23.43
N GLU A 179 -0.01 -15.90 23.16
CA GLU A 179 0.52 -17.13 23.80
C GLU A 179 0.54 -17.03 25.32
N LYS A 180 1.02 -15.90 25.85
CA LYS A 180 1.00 -15.66 27.30
C LYS A 180 -0.40 -15.62 27.88
N LEU A 181 -1.37 -15.12 27.10
CA LEU A 181 -2.78 -15.09 27.51
C LEU A 181 -3.36 -16.49 27.51
N LEU A 182 -3.09 -17.31 26.48
CA LEU A 182 -3.55 -18.70 26.41
C LEU A 182 -3.07 -19.51 27.60
N LYS A 183 -1.79 -19.42 27.97
CA LYS A 183 -1.24 -20.06 29.18
C LYS A 183 -1.96 -19.64 30.48
N LYS A 184 -2.34 -18.36 30.60
CA LYS A 184 -3.13 -17.87 31.74
C LYS A 184 -4.54 -18.42 31.75
N ILE A 185 -5.15 -18.54 30.57
CA ILE A 185 -6.47 -19.12 30.42
C ILE A 185 -6.42 -20.62 30.81
N SER A 186 -5.43 -21.38 30.31
CA SER A 186 -5.26 -22.81 30.69
C SER A 186 -5.13 -22.98 32.19
N ALA A 187 -4.27 -22.19 32.86
CA ALA A 187 -4.12 -22.24 34.31
C ALA A 187 -5.40 -21.85 35.07
N LEU A 188 -6.19 -20.91 34.54
CA LEU A 188 -7.49 -20.55 35.13
C LEU A 188 -8.52 -21.65 34.92
N LEU A 189 -8.54 -22.32 33.79
CA LEU A 189 -9.41 -23.45 33.48
C LEU A 189 -9.07 -24.66 34.37
N GLU A 190 -7.79 -24.96 34.61
CA GLU A 190 -7.36 -26.00 35.58
C GLU A 190 -7.92 -25.72 36.99
N GLN A 191 -7.79 -24.49 37.48
CA GLN A 191 -8.34 -24.10 38.78
C GLN A 191 -9.87 -24.21 38.85
N ILE A 192 -10.57 -23.98 37.73
CA ILE A 192 -12.01 -24.13 37.63
C ILE A 192 -12.39 -25.62 37.60
N ASP A 193 -11.64 -26.46 36.88
CA ASP A 193 -11.86 -27.89 36.75
C ASP A 193 -11.70 -28.62 38.08
N GLU A 194 -10.70 -28.27 38.88
CA GLU A 194 -10.50 -28.80 40.25
C GLU A 194 -11.72 -28.52 41.17
N ASN A 195 -12.47 -27.45 40.89
CA ASN A 195 -13.64 -27.04 41.68
C ASN A 195 -14.98 -27.55 41.17
N ILE A 196 -15.00 -28.22 39.98
CA ILE A 196 -16.21 -28.77 39.36
C ILE A 196 -15.93 -30.21 38.98
N ALA A 197 -16.22 -31.14 39.91
CA ALA A 197 -16.04 -32.57 39.64
C ALA A 197 -16.93 -33.05 38.49
N GLY A 198 -16.36 -33.44 37.34
CA GLY A 198 -17.12 -34.23 36.39
C GLY A 198 -16.71 -34.30 34.94
N GLU A 199 -16.14 -33.28 34.32
CA GLU A 199 -15.70 -33.32 32.91
C GLU A 199 -14.54 -32.36 32.71
N SER A 200 -13.45 -32.84 32.08
CA SER A 200 -12.32 -31.98 31.75
C SER A 200 -12.76 -30.87 30.79
N LEU A 201 -12.57 -29.61 31.20
CA LEU A 201 -12.89 -28.42 30.44
C LEU A 201 -11.71 -27.99 29.54
N LEU A 202 -10.56 -28.65 29.70
CA LEU A 202 -9.34 -28.35 28.98
C LEU A 202 -9.36 -29.00 27.59
N PRO A 203 -9.15 -28.23 26.50
CA PRO A 203 -8.85 -28.82 25.22
C PRO A 203 -7.46 -29.48 25.25
N GLU A 204 -7.24 -30.50 24.43
CA GLU A 204 -5.96 -31.21 24.31
C GLU A 204 -4.79 -30.30 23.99
N ASN A 205 -5.04 -29.18 23.26
CA ASN A 205 -4.04 -28.17 22.92
C ASN A 205 -4.50 -26.78 23.35
N GLU A 206 -3.58 -25.98 23.91
CA GLU A 206 -3.81 -24.56 24.24
C GLU A 206 -4.24 -23.74 23.00
N ALA A 207 -3.84 -24.19 21.80
CA ALA A 207 -4.18 -23.52 20.53
C ALA A 207 -5.68 -23.59 20.20
N ASP A 208 -6.40 -24.59 20.72
CA ASP A 208 -7.82 -24.84 20.44
C ASP A 208 -8.76 -24.00 21.32
N ILE A 209 -8.20 -23.23 22.24
CA ILE A 209 -8.96 -22.27 23.06
C ILE A 209 -9.48 -21.14 22.20
N THR A 210 -10.79 -21.12 21.96
CA THR A 210 -11.47 -20.07 21.19
C THR A 210 -12.31 -19.15 22.08
N PRO A 211 -12.55 -17.90 21.68
CA PRO A 211 -13.43 -16.98 22.40
C PRO A 211 -14.85 -17.54 22.58
N GLU A 212 -15.37 -18.27 21.59
CA GLU A 212 -16.70 -18.90 21.59
C GLU A 212 -16.78 -19.96 22.68
N MET A 213 -15.74 -20.81 22.81
CA MET A 213 -15.62 -21.80 23.87
C MET A 213 -15.65 -21.13 25.26
N LEU A 214 -14.88 -20.06 25.43
CA LEU A 214 -14.84 -19.30 26.70
C LEU A 214 -16.18 -18.62 27.00
N SER A 215 -16.92 -18.18 25.99
CA SER A 215 -18.27 -17.63 26.16
C SER A 215 -19.26 -18.70 26.63
N ALA A 216 -19.29 -19.84 25.95
CA ALA A 216 -20.16 -20.96 26.34
C ALA A 216 -19.87 -21.44 27.75
N LEU A 217 -18.59 -21.50 28.14
CA LEU A 217 -18.17 -21.88 29.48
C LEU A 217 -18.61 -20.85 30.53
N SER A 218 -18.42 -19.55 30.28
CA SER A 218 -18.83 -18.49 31.20
C SER A 218 -20.36 -18.50 31.42
N GLU A 219 -21.14 -18.75 30.36
CA GLU A 219 -22.59 -18.90 30.47
C GLU A 219 -23.01 -20.14 31.27
N ARG A 220 -22.32 -21.29 31.05
CA ARG A 220 -22.56 -22.52 31.84
C ARG A 220 -22.26 -22.28 33.32
N LEU A 221 -21.14 -21.64 33.64
CA LEU A 221 -20.74 -21.28 35.00
C LEU A 221 -21.73 -20.32 35.65
N ASN A 222 -22.16 -19.28 34.91
CA ASN A 222 -23.16 -18.32 35.40
C ASN A 222 -24.52 -19.00 35.69
N ARG A 223 -24.98 -19.94 34.83
CA ARG A 223 -26.20 -20.72 35.07
C ARG A 223 -26.07 -21.62 36.31
N SER A 224 -24.92 -22.27 36.51
CA SER A 224 -24.67 -23.10 37.70
C SER A 224 -24.65 -22.24 38.98
N LEU A 225 -24.16 -21.02 38.93
CA LEU A 225 -24.18 -20.09 40.07
C LEU A 225 -25.59 -19.58 40.40
N ALA A 226 -26.43 -19.37 39.39
CA ALA A 226 -27.82 -18.92 39.58
C ALA A 226 -28.72 -19.99 40.19
N SER A 227 -28.37 -21.28 40.04
CA SER A 227 -29.11 -22.41 40.62
C SER A 227 -28.73 -22.74 42.08
N VAL A 228 -27.69 -22.10 42.64
CA VAL A 228 -27.26 -22.30 44.02
C VAL A 228 -28.10 -21.42 44.98
N PRO A 229 -28.78 -21.99 46.00
CA PRO A 229 -29.53 -21.20 46.99
C PRO A 229 -28.60 -20.24 47.77
N GLU A 230 -29.15 -19.13 48.29
CA GLU A 230 -28.35 -18.14 49.03
C GLU A 230 -27.58 -18.77 50.19
N PRO A 231 -26.26 -18.63 50.24
CA PRO A 231 -25.43 -19.29 51.21
C PRO A 231 -25.61 -18.67 52.62
N ALA A 232 -25.95 -19.49 53.59
CA ALA A 232 -26.22 -19.08 54.98
C ALA A 232 -24.94 -18.85 55.84
N GLY A 233 -23.74 -19.34 55.40
CA GLY A 233 -22.49 -19.28 56.15
C GLY A 233 -21.42 -18.35 55.58
N LYS A 234 -20.44 -17.92 56.40
CA LYS A 234 -19.32 -17.06 55.96
C LYS A 234 -18.42 -17.77 54.93
N GLU A 235 -18.15 -19.06 55.08
CA GLU A 235 -17.32 -19.86 54.14
C GLU A 235 -17.99 -20.07 52.81
N SER A 236 -19.29 -20.35 52.76
CA SER A 236 -20.05 -20.51 51.52
C SER A 236 -20.16 -19.21 50.74
N LYS A 237 -20.19 -18.04 51.40
CA LYS A 237 -20.13 -16.73 50.79
C LYS A 237 -18.75 -16.42 50.20
N ALA A 238 -17.65 -16.89 50.80
CA ALA A 238 -16.31 -16.74 50.30
C ALA A 238 -16.11 -17.54 48.99
N VAL A 239 -16.51 -18.80 48.95
CA VAL A 239 -16.47 -19.65 47.76
C VAL A 239 -17.28 -19.08 46.62
N LEU A 240 -18.48 -18.53 46.89
CA LEU A 240 -19.30 -17.89 45.86
C LEU A 240 -18.63 -16.64 45.28
N ARG A 241 -17.96 -15.85 46.12
CA ARG A 241 -17.20 -14.66 45.67
C ARG A 241 -16.04 -15.07 44.77
N GLU A 242 -15.34 -16.13 45.11
CA GLU A 242 -14.21 -16.63 44.33
C GLU A 242 -14.64 -17.15 42.98
N LYS A 243 -15.72 -17.96 42.90
CA LYS A 243 -16.31 -18.38 41.61
C LYS A 243 -16.74 -17.20 40.73
N LYS A 244 -17.41 -16.19 41.33
CA LYS A 244 -17.76 -14.97 40.58
C LYS A 244 -16.53 -14.19 40.06
N LYS A 245 -15.43 -14.19 40.85
CA LYS A 245 -14.17 -13.58 40.44
C LYS A 245 -13.53 -14.32 39.26
N GLN A 246 -13.49 -15.65 39.30
CA GLN A 246 -12.98 -16.50 38.24
C GLN A 246 -13.76 -16.30 36.92
N ILE A 247 -15.09 -16.24 36.97
CA ILE A 247 -15.93 -15.98 35.79
C ILE A 247 -15.62 -14.59 35.19
N LYS A 248 -15.53 -13.58 36.03
CA LYS A 248 -15.20 -12.21 35.56
C LYS A 248 -13.81 -12.15 34.95
N GLU A 249 -12.86 -12.92 35.46
CA GLU A 249 -11.51 -13.02 34.91
C GLU A 249 -11.52 -13.78 33.59
N LEU A 250 -12.31 -14.82 33.45
CA LEU A 250 -12.51 -15.56 32.20
C LEU A 250 -13.12 -14.67 31.11
N GLU A 251 -14.16 -13.91 31.43
CA GLU A 251 -14.76 -12.94 30.50
C GLU A 251 -13.73 -11.88 30.03
N LYS A 252 -12.92 -11.36 30.96
CA LYS A 252 -11.85 -10.41 30.63
C LYS A 252 -10.78 -11.04 29.73
N HIS A 253 -10.45 -12.31 29.94
CA HIS A 253 -9.50 -13.02 29.09
C HIS A 253 -10.08 -13.32 27.71
N LYS A 254 -11.38 -13.66 27.62
CA LYS A 254 -12.11 -13.80 26.37
C LYS A 254 -12.03 -12.51 25.54
N ASP A 255 -12.39 -11.37 26.13
CA ASP A 255 -12.38 -10.06 25.42
C ASP A 255 -10.98 -9.70 24.88
N LYS A 256 -9.92 -10.01 25.68
CA LYS A 256 -8.54 -9.82 25.23
C LYS A 256 -8.12 -10.78 24.13
N LEU A 257 -8.57 -12.03 24.18
CA LEU A 257 -8.29 -13.02 23.15
C LEU A 257 -8.93 -12.60 21.81
N GLU A 258 -10.18 -12.14 21.86
CA GLU A 258 -10.87 -11.57 20.71
C GLU A 258 -10.13 -10.33 20.14
N GLU A 259 -9.63 -9.47 21.04
CA GLU A 259 -8.85 -8.31 20.63
C GLU A 259 -7.57 -8.73 19.89
N TYR A 260 -6.82 -9.71 20.40
CA TYR A 260 -5.62 -10.21 19.74
C TYR A 260 -5.94 -10.90 18.42
N ASN A 261 -7.00 -11.71 18.35
CA ASN A 261 -7.43 -12.35 17.11
C ASN A 261 -7.82 -11.30 16.04
N ARG A 262 -8.59 -10.26 16.41
CA ARG A 262 -8.90 -9.14 15.50
C ARG A 262 -7.65 -8.42 15.03
N LYS A 263 -6.65 -8.20 15.90
CA LYS A 263 -5.37 -7.59 15.52
C LYS A 263 -4.61 -8.46 14.52
N LEU A 264 -4.57 -9.77 14.72
CA LEU A 264 -3.91 -10.72 13.81
C LEU A 264 -4.62 -10.81 12.46
N VAL A 265 -5.94 -10.80 12.44
CA VAL A 265 -6.73 -10.70 11.19
C VAL A 265 -6.41 -9.41 10.44
N THR A 266 -6.39 -8.25 11.14
CA THR A 266 -6.03 -6.96 10.53
C THR A 266 -4.60 -6.94 9.99
N LEU A 267 -3.66 -7.61 10.66
CA LEU A 267 -2.27 -7.75 10.21
C LEU A 267 -2.16 -8.54 8.90
N GLY A 268 -3.01 -9.54 8.68
CA GLY A 268 -2.90 -10.44 7.52
C GLY A 268 -1.50 -11.05 7.43
N LYS A 269 -0.74 -10.79 6.37
CA LYS A 269 0.68 -11.19 6.21
C LYS A 269 1.68 -10.12 6.69
N ARG A 270 1.24 -8.94 7.09
CA ARG A 270 2.08 -7.80 7.48
C ARG A 270 2.70 -7.96 8.85
N ASN A 271 3.86 -7.35 9.07
CA ASN A 271 4.55 -7.32 10.36
C ASN A 271 4.00 -6.25 11.32
N SER A 272 3.38 -5.20 10.77
CA SER A 272 2.83 -4.09 11.56
C SER A 272 1.68 -3.38 10.86
N TYR A 273 0.86 -2.67 11.63
CA TYR A 273 -0.07 -1.66 11.11
C TYR A 273 -0.24 -0.51 12.13
N SER A 274 -0.66 0.66 11.65
CA SER A 274 -0.98 1.80 12.52
C SER A 274 -2.41 1.69 13.06
N LYS A 275 -2.63 2.02 14.34
CA LYS A 275 -3.98 2.01 14.94
C LYS A 275 -4.94 3.02 14.31
N THR A 276 -4.40 4.14 13.82
CA THR A 276 -5.18 5.22 13.21
C THR A 276 -5.42 5.04 11.72
N ASP A 277 -4.54 4.26 11.06
CA ASP A 277 -4.66 3.88 9.65
C ASP A 277 -4.27 2.42 9.52
N LYS A 278 -5.27 1.54 9.48
CA LYS A 278 -5.06 0.09 9.53
C LYS A 278 -4.39 -0.48 8.27
N ASP A 279 -4.42 0.27 7.17
CA ASP A 279 -3.83 -0.15 5.90
C ASP A 279 -2.36 0.25 5.80
N ALA A 280 -1.94 1.29 6.54
CA ALA A 280 -0.55 1.73 6.58
C ALA A 280 0.34 0.79 7.42
N ALA A 281 1.51 0.46 6.86
CA ALA A 281 2.54 -0.31 7.55
C ALA A 281 3.68 0.60 8.03
N PHE A 282 4.45 0.11 9.00
CA PHE A 282 5.64 0.79 9.50
C PHE A 282 6.80 0.56 8.54
N MET A 283 7.30 1.61 7.93
CA MET A 283 8.36 1.52 6.93
C MET A 283 9.37 2.67 7.03
N HIS A 284 10.57 2.39 6.57
CA HIS A 284 11.63 3.39 6.45
C HIS A 284 11.37 4.26 5.23
N MET A 285 11.27 5.58 5.41
CA MET A 285 10.99 6.52 4.32
C MET A 285 12.27 6.81 3.52
N LYS A 286 12.17 6.88 2.18
CA LYS A 286 13.30 7.25 1.30
C LYS A 286 13.72 8.71 1.52
N GLU A 287 12.74 9.61 1.63
CA GLU A 287 12.96 11.05 1.86
C GLU A 287 12.87 11.37 3.35
N ASP A 288 13.96 11.16 4.05
CA ASP A 288 14.14 11.66 5.41
C ASP A 288 15.04 12.90 5.35
N ALA A 289 14.44 14.08 5.51
CA ALA A 289 15.16 15.35 5.49
C ALA A 289 16.30 15.41 6.54
N MET A 290 16.16 14.64 7.62
CA MET A 290 17.17 14.57 8.68
C MET A 290 18.18 13.41 8.50
N ARG A 291 18.00 12.56 7.51
CA ARG A 291 18.84 11.37 7.21
C ARG A 291 19.11 10.47 8.42
N ASN A 292 18.20 10.43 9.37
CA ASN A 292 18.35 9.66 10.62
C ASN A 292 17.61 8.31 10.58
N GLY A 293 17.13 7.90 9.43
CA GLY A 293 16.48 6.61 9.24
C GLY A 293 15.09 6.54 9.87
N GLN A 294 14.34 7.64 9.91
CA GLN A 294 13.01 7.63 10.50
C GLN A 294 12.08 6.63 9.83
N THR A 295 11.49 5.81 10.67
CA THR A 295 10.42 4.91 10.27
C THR A 295 9.07 5.55 10.60
N LYS A 296 8.15 5.51 9.63
CA LYS A 296 6.82 6.13 9.73
C LYS A 296 5.75 5.20 9.16
N PRO A 297 4.46 5.40 9.54
CA PRO A 297 3.38 4.73 8.84
C PRO A 297 3.31 5.22 7.40
N GLY A 298 3.22 4.29 6.47
CA GLY A 298 3.21 4.62 5.05
C GLY A 298 2.75 3.48 4.17
N TYR A 299 2.77 3.76 2.89
CA TYR A 299 2.44 2.85 1.81
C TYR A 299 3.61 2.79 0.85
N ASN A 300 3.87 1.63 0.29
CA ASN A 300 4.75 1.46 -0.83
C ASN A 300 3.91 1.58 -2.12
N LEU A 301 4.09 2.68 -2.84
CA LEU A 301 3.47 2.90 -4.15
C LEU A 301 4.41 2.34 -5.21
N GLN A 302 3.93 1.38 -5.97
CA GLN A 302 4.56 0.91 -7.19
C GLN A 302 3.93 1.62 -8.37
N ALA A 303 4.74 2.07 -9.32
CA ALA A 303 4.27 2.66 -10.55
C ALA A 303 5.06 2.11 -11.74
N SER A 304 4.36 1.83 -12.83
CA SER A 304 5.00 1.57 -14.11
C SER A 304 4.84 2.73 -15.07
N THR A 305 5.81 2.88 -15.96
CA THR A 305 5.81 3.95 -16.94
C THR A 305 6.27 3.41 -18.30
N GLU A 306 5.76 4.01 -19.38
CA GLU A 306 6.24 3.86 -20.74
C GLU A 306 6.22 5.22 -21.42
N ASN A 307 7.28 5.60 -22.12
CA ASN A 307 7.39 6.88 -22.81
C ASN A 307 7.01 8.11 -21.95
N GLN A 308 7.36 8.10 -20.65
CA GLN A 308 7.05 9.11 -19.65
C GLN A 308 5.56 9.18 -19.22
N PHE A 309 4.71 8.28 -19.69
CA PHE A 309 3.35 8.14 -19.20
C PHE A 309 3.29 7.06 -18.13
N ILE A 310 2.49 7.29 -17.08
CA ILE A 310 2.22 6.27 -16.07
C ILE A 310 1.22 5.27 -16.68
N THR A 311 1.61 3.99 -16.72
CA THR A 311 0.81 2.91 -17.30
C THR A 311 0.09 2.08 -16.24
N ASP A 312 0.67 1.90 -15.05
CA ASP A 312 0.00 1.26 -13.92
C ASP A 312 0.47 1.84 -12.58
N PHE A 313 -0.33 1.63 -11.54
CA PHE A 313 0.02 1.97 -10.16
C PHE A 313 -0.71 1.05 -9.18
N ALA A 314 -0.02 0.71 -8.08
CA ALA A 314 -0.61 -0.03 -6.97
C ALA A 314 0.03 0.34 -5.63
N PHE A 315 -0.77 0.21 -4.55
CA PHE A 315 -0.31 0.48 -3.19
C PHE A 315 -0.12 -0.83 -2.44
N TYR A 316 1.04 -1.01 -1.84
CA TYR A 316 1.36 -2.19 -1.05
C TYR A 316 1.73 -1.82 0.39
N PRO A 317 1.34 -2.65 1.35
CA PRO A 317 1.77 -2.48 2.74
C PRO A 317 3.18 -3.03 3.00
N ASN A 318 3.82 -3.61 1.99
CA ASN A 318 5.14 -4.22 2.11
C ASN A 318 6.23 -3.15 2.08
N PRO A 319 7.14 -3.10 3.07
CA PRO A 319 8.21 -2.09 3.11
C PRO A 319 9.28 -2.27 2.03
N THR A 320 9.39 -3.46 1.43
CA THR A 320 10.38 -3.84 0.41
C THR A 320 9.71 -4.06 -0.94
N ASP A 321 10.42 -3.73 -2.01
CA ASP A 321 9.90 -3.81 -3.38
C ASP A 321 9.91 -5.25 -3.92
N THR A 322 10.84 -6.08 -3.45
CA THR A 322 11.02 -7.48 -3.89
C THR A 322 9.72 -8.31 -3.83
N LEU A 323 8.96 -8.16 -2.73
CA LEU A 323 7.72 -8.94 -2.54
C LEU A 323 6.51 -8.37 -3.28
N THR A 324 6.62 -7.19 -3.88
CA THR A 324 5.50 -6.53 -4.56
C THR A 324 5.43 -6.86 -6.04
N MET A 325 6.54 -7.21 -6.66
CA MET A 325 6.67 -7.36 -8.11
C MET A 325 5.69 -8.37 -8.73
N PRO A 326 5.55 -9.61 -8.26
CA PRO A 326 4.62 -10.56 -8.88
C PRO A 326 3.16 -10.08 -8.83
N TYR A 327 2.78 -9.44 -7.72
CA TYR A 327 1.43 -8.88 -7.56
C TYR A 327 1.20 -7.66 -8.45
N PHE A 328 2.23 -6.85 -8.66
CA PHE A 328 2.16 -5.67 -9.52
C PHE A 328 2.03 -6.08 -10.99
N LEU A 329 2.84 -7.02 -11.46
CA LEU A 329 2.74 -7.59 -12.81
C LEU A 329 1.38 -8.27 -13.05
N ALA A 330 0.86 -8.99 -12.05
CA ALA A 330 -0.48 -9.57 -12.13
C ALA A 330 -1.57 -8.49 -12.22
N SER A 331 -1.44 -7.35 -11.52
CA SER A 331 -2.35 -6.20 -11.62
C SER A 331 -2.37 -5.61 -13.03
N PHE A 332 -1.21 -5.47 -13.65
CA PHE A 332 -1.08 -5.01 -15.03
C PHE A 332 -1.82 -5.95 -16.00
N LYS A 333 -1.60 -7.26 -15.88
CA LYS A 333 -2.32 -8.26 -16.68
C LYS A 333 -3.83 -8.22 -16.45
N GLU A 334 -4.28 -8.06 -15.21
CA GLU A 334 -5.71 -7.94 -14.90
C GLU A 334 -6.32 -6.70 -15.57
N ARG A 335 -5.57 -5.61 -15.62
CA ARG A 335 -5.99 -4.32 -16.18
C ARG A 335 -6.05 -4.33 -17.70
N TYR A 336 -5.05 -4.91 -18.38
CA TYR A 336 -4.87 -4.82 -19.83
C TYR A 336 -5.05 -6.15 -20.57
N GLY A 337 -5.21 -7.27 -19.87
CA GLY A 337 -5.45 -8.60 -20.44
C GLY A 337 -4.16 -9.37 -20.83
N HIS A 338 -3.00 -8.74 -20.79
CA HIS A 338 -1.69 -9.34 -21.11
C HIS A 338 -0.60 -8.80 -20.19
N PHE A 339 0.53 -9.48 -20.13
CA PHE A 339 1.75 -8.94 -19.53
C PHE A 339 2.50 -8.09 -20.54
N ALA A 340 3.25 -7.10 -20.08
CA ALA A 340 4.25 -6.44 -20.92
C ALA A 340 5.35 -7.44 -21.29
N SER A 341 5.87 -7.35 -22.52
CA SER A 341 6.92 -8.25 -23.00
C SER A 341 8.28 -7.97 -22.36
N THR A 342 8.51 -6.74 -21.94
CA THR A 342 9.79 -6.29 -21.38
C THR A 342 9.60 -5.57 -20.05
N ILE A 343 10.28 -6.06 -19.02
CA ILE A 343 10.23 -5.51 -17.66
C ILE A 343 11.57 -4.90 -17.29
N ILE A 344 11.59 -3.63 -16.91
CA ILE A 344 12.78 -2.90 -16.50
C ILE A 344 12.58 -2.39 -15.08
N ALA A 345 13.43 -2.82 -14.13
CA ALA A 345 13.32 -2.39 -12.75
C ALA A 345 14.70 -2.29 -12.07
N ASP A 346 14.74 -1.63 -10.91
CA ASP A 346 15.96 -1.47 -10.15
C ASP A 346 16.36 -2.75 -9.39
N SER A 347 17.52 -2.73 -8.73
CA SER A 347 18.04 -3.88 -7.95
C SER A 347 17.20 -4.21 -6.72
N GLY A 348 16.29 -3.35 -6.29
CA GLY A 348 15.36 -3.61 -5.19
C GLY A 348 14.35 -4.72 -5.51
N TYR A 349 14.12 -5.00 -6.80
CA TYR A 349 13.22 -6.06 -7.27
C TYR A 349 13.93 -7.38 -7.58
N GLY A 350 15.28 -7.37 -7.62
CA GLY A 350 16.08 -8.55 -8.00
C GLY A 350 15.96 -9.67 -6.97
N SER A 351 15.31 -10.76 -7.32
CA SER A 351 15.26 -12.01 -6.56
C SER A 351 15.06 -13.20 -7.49
N GLU A 352 15.51 -14.39 -7.08
CA GLU A 352 15.30 -15.64 -7.84
C GLU A 352 13.80 -15.89 -8.12
N GLU A 353 12.95 -15.64 -7.12
CA GLU A 353 11.50 -15.77 -7.25
C GLU A 353 10.93 -14.85 -8.34
N ASN A 354 11.37 -13.59 -8.39
CA ASN A 354 10.90 -12.63 -9.38
C ASN A 354 11.42 -12.97 -10.79
N TYR A 355 12.69 -13.37 -10.94
CA TYR A 355 13.21 -13.78 -12.24
C TYR A 355 12.47 -15.00 -12.77
N ARG A 356 12.24 -16.01 -11.93
CA ARG A 356 11.46 -17.18 -12.32
C ARG A 356 10.03 -16.83 -12.68
N TYR A 357 9.39 -15.95 -11.92
CA TYR A 357 8.04 -15.49 -12.24
C TYR A 357 7.97 -14.84 -13.64
N MET A 358 8.95 -13.99 -13.97
CA MET A 358 9.02 -13.36 -15.29
C MET A 358 9.31 -14.38 -16.41
N GLU A 359 10.21 -15.32 -16.17
CA GLU A 359 10.54 -16.40 -17.11
C GLU A 359 9.34 -17.32 -17.37
N GLU A 360 8.61 -17.73 -16.34
CA GLU A 360 7.40 -18.56 -16.45
C GLU A 360 6.25 -17.89 -17.23
N HIS A 361 6.31 -16.56 -17.40
CA HIS A 361 5.32 -15.79 -18.14
C HIS A 361 5.87 -15.17 -19.44
N ASP A 362 7.01 -15.67 -19.94
CA ASP A 362 7.64 -15.23 -21.19
C ASP A 362 7.96 -13.73 -21.23
N MET A 363 8.35 -13.14 -20.10
CA MET A 363 8.74 -11.73 -20.00
C MET A 363 10.25 -11.58 -20.05
N GLU A 364 10.76 -10.67 -20.87
CA GLU A 364 12.18 -10.29 -20.90
C GLU A 364 12.51 -9.35 -19.73
N ALA A 365 13.40 -9.80 -18.84
CA ALA A 365 13.69 -9.11 -17.58
C ALA A 365 15.01 -8.34 -17.62
N TYR A 366 14.95 -7.01 -17.55
CA TYR A 366 16.08 -6.11 -17.34
C TYR A 366 16.10 -5.61 -15.89
N VAL A 367 16.22 -6.54 -14.95
CA VAL A 367 16.22 -6.26 -13.52
C VAL A 367 17.59 -6.58 -12.95
N LYS A 368 18.23 -5.59 -12.32
CA LYS A 368 19.53 -5.80 -11.68
C LYS A 368 19.40 -6.66 -10.43
N TYR A 369 20.32 -7.60 -10.23
CA TYR A 369 20.38 -8.36 -8.98
C TYR A 369 20.89 -7.49 -7.81
N ASN A 370 20.52 -7.83 -6.59
CA ASN A 370 20.73 -7.02 -5.39
C ASN A 370 22.17 -6.58 -5.14
N ARG A 371 23.16 -7.36 -5.56
CA ARG A 371 24.59 -7.07 -5.34
C ARG A 371 25.26 -6.41 -6.54
N PHE A 372 24.56 -6.20 -7.65
CA PHE A 372 25.11 -5.65 -8.89
C PHE A 372 25.98 -4.41 -8.66
N HIS A 373 25.47 -3.42 -7.93
CA HIS A 373 26.20 -2.18 -7.66
C HIS A 373 27.37 -2.33 -6.69
N ILE A 374 27.34 -3.34 -5.82
CA ILE A 374 28.42 -3.63 -4.88
C ILE A 374 29.57 -4.30 -5.61
N GLU A 375 29.28 -5.28 -6.44
CA GLU A 375 30.26 -6.09 -7.17
C GLU A 375 30.97 -5.29 -8.28
N HIS A 376 30.30 -4.28 -8.84
CA HIS A 376 30.87 -3.38 -9.86
C HIS A 376 31.63 -2.18 -9.29
N ARG A 377 31.87 -2.10 -7.98
CA ARG A 377 32.71 -1.03 -7.40
C ARG A 377 34.18 -1.28 -7.70
N MET A 378 34.93 -0.21 -8.00
CA MET A 378 36.35 -0.27 -8.42
C MET A 378 37.28 -0.97 -7.42
N HIS A 379 36.91 -1.05 -6.13
CA HIS A 379 37.67 -1.71 -5.06
C HIS A 379 36.89 -2.84 -4.38
N TYR A 380 35.95 -3.46 -5.11
CA TYR A 380 35.22 -4.60 -4.56
C TYR A 380 36.13 -5.81 -4.50
N THR A 381 36.32 -6.34 -3.31
CA THR A 381 36.96 -7.63 -3.04
C THR A 381 35.92 -8.57 -2.43
N PRO A 382 35.60 -9.71 -3.08
CA PRO A 382 34.68 -10.67 -2.50
C PRO A 382 35.24 -11.21 -1.18
N ASN A 383 34.37 -11.53 -0.24
CA ASN A 383 34.77 -12.18 1.00
C ASN A 383 35.44 -13.53 0.63
N PRO A 384 36.69 -13.78 1.05
CA PRO A 384 37.39 -15.00 0.69
C PRO A 384 36.65 -16.29 1.10
N PHE A 385 35.78 -16.23 2.12
CA PHE A 385 34.98 -17.35 2.60
C PHE A 385 33.55 -17.40 1.99
N SER A 386 33.23 -16.49 1.07
CA SER A 386 31.99 -16.60 0.29
C SER A 386 32.21 -17.48 -0.94
N ALA A 387 31.12 -18.03 -1.50
CA ALA A 387 31.19 -18.83 -2.73
C ALA A 387 31.87 -18.09 -3.89
N GLU A 388 31.74 -16.76 -3.95
CA GLU A 388 32.39 -15.89 -4.96
C GLU A 388 33.89 -15.75 -4.74
N GLY A 389 34.34 -15.79 -3.47
CA GLY A 389 35.75 -15.64 -3.10
C GLY A 389 36.52 -16.96 -3.10
N MET A 390 35.85 -18.10 -3.09
CA MET A 390 36.46 -19.41 -3.12
C MET A 390 36.76 -19.87 -4.53
N PHE A 391 37.86 -20.60 -4.70
CA PHE A 391 38.15 -21.29 -5.96
C PHE A 391 37.17 -22.45 -6.15
N TYR A 392 36.45 -22.48 -7.29
CA TYR A 392 35.58 -23.59 -7.66
C TYR A 392 36.16 -24.40 -8.79
N ASN A 393 36.36 -25.73 -8.55
CA ASN A 393 36.77 -26.68 -9.59
C ASN A 393 35.52 -27.25 -10.25
N LYS A 394 35.27 -26.79 -11.49
CA LYS A 394 34.07 -27.17 -12.28
C LYS A 394 34.10 -28.65 -12.71
N GLU A 395 35.27 -29.25 -12.95
CA GLU A 395 35.39 -30.62 -13.39
C GLU A 395 35.05 -31.64 -12.31
N LYS A 396 35.43 -31.33 -11.08
CA LYS A 396 35.29 -32.24 -9.92
C LYS A 396 34.22 -31.76 -8.91
N ASP A 397 33.47 -30.69 -9.22
CA ASP A 397 32.36 -30.13 -8.43
C ASP A 397 32.70 -29.89 -6.94
N PHE A 398 33.84 -29.22 -6.66
CA PHE A 398 34.23 -28.88 -5.32
C PHE A 398 34.75 -27.43 -5.21
N TYR A 399 34.60 -26.85 -4.04
CA TYR A 399 35.20 -25.56 -3.69
C TYR A 399 36.47 -25.77 -2.87
N VAL A 400 37.44 -24.86 -2.99
CA VAL A 400 38.60 -24.79 -2.11
C VAL A 400 38.47 -23.56 -1.24
N CYS A 401 38.40 -23.75 0.07
CA CYS A 401 38.34 -22.65 1.01
C CYS A 401 39.69 -21.92 1.12
N PRO A 402 39.76 -20.69 1.62
CA PRO A 402 41.01 -19.93 1.80
C PRO A 402 42.07 -20.64 2.69
N MET A 403 41.64 -21.63 3.48
CA MET A 403 42.52 -22.48 4.29
C MET A 403 43.03 -23.73 3.53
N GLY A 404 42.75 -23.85 2.25
CA GLY A 404 43.18 -24.96 1.41
C GLY A 404 42.36 -26.26 1.53
N GLN A 405 41.22 -26.23 2.26
CA GLN A 405 40.36 -27.42 2.38
C GLN A 405 39.45 -27.57 1.17
N HIS A 406 39.31 -28.81 0.67
CA HIS A 406 38.34 -29.16 -0.36
C HIS A 406 36.94 -29.29 0.29
N MET A 407 35.97 -28.66 -0.31
CA MET A 407 34.58 -28.68 0.12
C MET A 407 33.74 -29.34 -0.96
N GLU A 408 33.42 -30.62 -0.77
CA GLU A 408 32.67 -31.41 -1.73
C GLU A 408 31.16 -31.23 -1.55
N ARG A 409 30.43 -31.33 -2.67
CA ARG A 409 28.99 -31.29 -2.66
C ARG A 409 28.42 -32.57 -2.08
N ILE A 410 27.69 -32.49 -0.95
CA ILE A 410 27.08 -33.64 -0.30
C ILE A 410 25.58 -33.75 -0.56
N GLY A 411 24.97 -32.72 -1.16
CA GLY A 411 23.55 -32.72 -1.45
C GLY A 411 23.01 -31.36 -1.84
N THR A 412 21.71 -31.20 -1.70
CA THR A 412 21.00 -29.95 -1.93
C THR A 412 20.18 -29.63 -0.72
N ARG A 413 20.27 -28.39 -0.23
CA ARG A 413 19.49 -27.89 0.89
C ARG A 413 18.37 -27.02 0.40
N HIS A 414 17.21 -27.12 1.04
CA HIS A 414 16.08 -26.23 0.77
C HIS A 414 16.02 -25.13 1.81
N GLY A 415 15.81 -23.92 1.36
CA GLY A 415 15.43 -22.76 2.20
C GLY A 415 14.05 -22.26 1.78
N LYS A 416 13.30 -21.66 2.69
CA LYS A 416 12.09 -20.90 2.35
C LYS A 416 12.37 -19.42 2.50
N SER A 417 11.98 -18.62 1.49
CA SER A 417 11.95 -17.18 1.60
C SER A 417 10.78 -16.73 2.51
N ASP A 418 10.75 -15.46 2.87
CA ASP A 418 9.64 -14.86 3.64
C ASP A 418 8.29 -14.94 2.89
N SER A 419 8.32 -15.04 1.56
CA SER A 419 7.13 -15.29 0.71
C SER A 419 6.67 -16.75 0.74
N GLY A 420 7.52 -17.67 1.22
CA GLY A 420 7.29 -19.10 1.19
C GLY A 420 7.85 -19.81 -0.05
N TYR A 421 8.54 -19.07 -0.94
CA TYR A 421 9.24 -19.62 -2.11
C TYR A 421 10.37 -20.56 -1.66
N ILE A 422 10.48 -21.73 -2.31
CA ILE A 422 11.49 -22.73 -1.99
C ILE A 422 12.75 -22.46 -2.82
N MET A 423 13.80 -22.00 -2.13
CA MET A 423 15.13 -21.85 -2.71
C MET A 423 15.92 -23.13 -2.54
N TRP A 424 16.63 -23.51 -3.61
CA TRP A 424 17.52 -24.66 -3.60
C TRP A 424 18.96 -24.18 -3.59
N SER A 425 19.77 -24.66 -2.66
CA SER A 425 21.20 -24.35 -2.61
C SER A 425 22.01 -25.64 -2.50
N PRO A 426 23.17 -25.75 -3.19
CA PRO A 426 24.05 -26.89 -3.01
C PRO A 426 24.54 -26.91 -1.56
N HIS A 427 24.50 -28.10 -0.95
CA HIS A 427 25.06 -28.34 0.38
C HIS A 427 26.46 -28.89 0.21
N VAL A 428 27.47 -28.15 0.73
CA VAL A 428 28.88 -28.54 0.65
C VAL A 428 29.47 -28.68 2.04
N THR A 429 30.37 -29.63 2.25
CA THR A 429 31.06 -29.84 3.51
C THR A 429 32.55 -29.99 3.29
N GLY A 430 33.37 -29.49 4.22
CA GLY A 430 34.80 -29.68 4.24
C GLY A 430 35.20 -30.98 4.97
N GLN A 431 36.26 -31.64 4.53
CA GLN A 431 36.85 -32.76 5.25
C GLN A 431 37.68 -32.17 6.44
N GLY A 432 37.11 -32.19 7.65
CA GLY A 432 37.78 -31.76 8.86
C GLY A 432 36.85 -31.12 9.87
N THR A 433 37.23 -31.04 11.12
CA THR A 433 36.51 -30.50 12.28
C THR A 433 36.25 -28.98 12.20
N VAL A 434 35.65 -28.50 11.13
CA VAL A 434 35.08 -27.16 11.05
C VAL A 434 33.56 -27.33 11.15
N PRO A 435 32.94 -26.86 12.24
CA PRO A 435 31.49 -26.87 12.32
C PRO A 435 30.95 -26.04 11.17
N ASP A 436 29.85 -26.49 10.57
CA ASP A 436 29.06 -25.88 9.49
C ASP A 436 29.35 -24.38 9.24
N VAL A 437 30.44 -24.08 8.53
CA VAL A 437 30.74 -22.73 8.07
C VAL A 437 30.13 -22.60 6.69
N LEU A 438 28.80 -22.51 6.64
CA LEU A 438 28.12 -22.08 5.43
C LEU A 438 26.82 -21.38 5.76
N TYR A 439 26.96 -20.17 6.13
CA TYR A 439 25.96 -19.14 5.88
C TYR A 439 26.30 -18.39 4.59
N ALA A 440 26.18 -19.05 3.47
CA ALA A 440 25.94 -18.37 2.20
C ALA A 440 24.42 -18.42 1.92
N GLY A 441 23.66 -17.78 2.77
CA GLY A 441 22.34 -17.33 2.37
C GLY A 441 22.56 -16.29 1.26
N ASN A 442 22.03 -16.53 0.07
CA ASN A 442 21.86 -15.63 -1.07
C ASN A 442 22.88 -15.65 -2.22
N ALA A 443 23.70 -16.66 -2.46
CA ALA A 443 24.57 -16.58 -3.62
C ALA A 443 25.00 -17.92 -4.23
N LEU A 444 24.10 -18.87 -4.38
CA LEU A 444 24.40 -20.04 -5.23
C LEU A 444 23.14 -20.45 -6.02
N GLY A 445 22.67 -19.56 -6.87
CA GLY A 445 21.94 -19.98 -8.06
C GLY A 445 22.94 -20.49 -9.10
N PRO A 446 22.57 -21.42 -9.99
CA PRO A 446 23.43 -21.79 -11.07
C PRO A 446 23.75 -20.54 -11.90
N ARG A 447 25.05 -20.27 -12.11
CA ARG A 447 25.48 -19.31 -13.13
C ARG A 447 25.23 -19.94 -14.48
N GLU A 448 24.02 -20.00 -14.93
CA GLU A 448 23.71 -20.09 -16.35
C GLU A 448 23.43 -18.68 -16.83
N THR A 449 24.44 -18.17 -17.51
CA THR A 449 24.43 -17.24 -18.64
C THR A 449 23.10 -16.51 -18.86
N VAL A 450 23.00 -15.33 -18.31
CA VAL A 450 22.18 -14.30 -18.96
C VAL A 450 23.18 -13.35 -19.62
N LEU A 451 23.19 -13.36 -20.94
CA LEU A 451 23.85 -12.38 -21.79
C LEU A 451 23.35 -10.98 -21.52
#